data_433d0e1f91680d42dff70309942d7156
#
_entry.id   433d0e1f91680d42dff70309942d7156
#
_cell.length_a   1.000
_cell.length_b   1.000
_cell.length_c   1.000
_cell.angle_alpha   90.00
_cell.angle_beta   90.00
_cell.angle_gamma   90.00
#
_symmetry.space_group_name_H-M   'P 1'
#
loop_
_entity.id
_entity.type
_entity.pdbx_description
1 polymer ?
#
loop_
_entity_poly.entity_id
_entity_poly.type
_entity_poly.pdbx_seq_one_letter_code
_entity_poly.pdbx_strand_id
1 'polypeptide(L)'
;EQAKIAQDAGATAVMALERVPADIRKEGGVARMAKIGLIKEIMDSVTIPVMAKARIGHIAEAKILEAIGVDFIDESEVLTPADDRYHIDKRIFTVPFVCGARNLGEAVRRIAEGAAMIRTKGEAGTGNIIEAVKHMRTVNEEVRKVQMMNDAELVHYGKEIGAPVEILSQVRELGRLPVVNFAAGGVATPADAALMMMLGCDGVFVGSGVFKSKDPARMAKAIVEAVLHYDNPEKLAEISEDVGDAMDGLEIGTLEVRMEERGW
;
A
#
# COMPACT_ATOMS: atom_id res chain seq x y z
N GLU A 1 -12.76 17.34 3.32
CA GLU A 1 -13.59 17.03 2.15
C GLU A 1 -13.23 15.68 1.53
N GLN A 2 -11.98 15.45 1.09
CA GLN A 2 -11.53 14.20 0.45
C GLN A 2 -11.79 12.95 1.31
N ALA A 3 -11.57 13.00 2.62
CA ALA A 3 -11.83 11.87 3.51
C ALA A 3 -13.33 11.50 3.56
N LYS A 4 -14.22 12.49 3.48
CA LYS A 4 -15.66 12.25 3.38
C LYS A 4 -16.06 11.63 2.06
N ILE A 5 -15.48 12.10 0.95
CA ILE A 5 -15.69 11.48 -0.38
C ILE A 5 -15.34 9.98 -0.32
N ALA A 6 -14.19 9.64 0.27
CA ALA A 6 -13.79 8.23 0.40
C ALA A 6 -14.76 7.44 1.28
N GLN A 7 -15.16 7.96 2.44
CA GLN A 7 -16.12 7.31 3.32
C GLN A 7 -17.49 7.12 2.65
N ASP A 8 -18.00 8.15 2.00
CA ASP A 8 -19.31 8.12 1.33
C ASP A 8 -19.31 7.16 0.13
N ALA A 9 -18.16 6.95 -0.49
CA ALA A 9 -17.96 5.94 -1.53
C ALA A 9 -17.94 4.50 -0.99
N GLY A 10 -17.82 4.30 0.33
CA GLY A 10 -17.76 2.98 0.96
C GLY A 10 -16.33 2.48 1.24
N ALA A 11 -15.33 3.37 1.27
CA ALA A 11 -14.00 2.99 1.70
C ALA A 11 -14.01 2.46 3.15
N THR A 12 -13.22 1.43 3.42
CA THR A 12 -13.13 0.80 4.75
C THR A 12 -12.21 1.56 5.71
N ALA A 13 -11.31 2.38 5.18
CA ALA A 13 -10.42 3.25 5.93
C ALA A 13 -9.94 4.40 5.05
N VAL A 14 -9.39 5.45 5.65
CA VAL A 14 -8.74 6.56 4.94
C VAL A 14 -7.31 6.73 5.40
N MET A 15 -6.46 7.25 4.50
CA MET A 15 -5.08 7.62 4.79
C MET A 15 -4.97 9.13 4.94
N ALA A 16 -4.59 9.61 6.12
CA ALA A 16 -4.37 11.03 6.37
C ALA A 16 -3.05 11.50 5.72
N LEU A 17 -3.17 12.32 4.70
CA LEU A 17 -2.05 12.92 3.96
C LEU A 17 -2.30 14.41 3.75
N GLU A 18 -1.26 15.24 3.78
CA GLU A 18 -1.36 16.64 3.35
C GLU A 18 -1.51 16.74 1.83
N ARG A 19 -0.85 15.84 1.12
CA ARG A 19 -0.77 15.80 -0.35
C ARG A 19 -0.83 14.34 -0.80
N VAL A 20 -1.56 14.09 -1.87
CA VAL A 20 -1.52 12.78 -2.53
C VAL A 20 -0.14 12.55 -3.17
N PRO A 21 0.27 11.28 -3.39
CA PRO A 21 1.61 10.97 -3.90
C PRO A 21 1.98 11.69 -5.21
N ALA A 22 1.01 11.94 -6.09
CA ALA A 22 1.25 12.71 -7.32
C ALA A 22 1.73 14.15 -7.04
N ASP A 23 1.18 14.80 -6.02
CA ASP A 23 1.60 16.15 -5.62
C ASP A 23 2.96 16.13 -4.92
N ILE A 24 3.23 15.09 -4.12
CA ILE A 24 4.56 14.88 -3.50
C ILE A 24 5.64 14.79 -4.58
N ARG A 25 5.38 14.03 -5.67
CA ARG A 25 6.31 13.94 -6.81
C ARG A 25 6.52 15.29 -7.48
N LYS A 26 5.43 15.99 -7.77
CA LYS A 26 5.47 17.26 -8.50
C LYS A 26 6.23 18.35 -7.74
N GLU A 27 6.04 18.42 -6.43
CA GLU A 27 6.69 19.43 -5.60
C GLU A 27 8.13 19.09 -5.25
N GLY A 28 8.48 17.79 -5.20
CA GLY A 28 9.82 17.33 -4.83
C GLY A 28 10.20 17.65 -3.37
N GLY A 29 11.50 17.60 -3.09
CA GLY A 29 12.03 17.90 -1.76
C GLY A 29 11.77 16.81 -0.72
N VAL A 30 11.83 17.17 0.56
CA VAL A 30 11.65 16.24 1.67
C VAL A 30 10.19 16.14 2.06
N ALA A 31 9.56 15.01 1.74
CA ALA A 31 8.20 14.68 2.18
C ALA A 31 8.22 14.09 3.61
N ARG A 32 7.48 14.70 4.52
CA ARG A 32 7.43 14.35 5.95
C ARG A 32 6.02 13.87 6.34
N MET A 33 5.90 13.38 7.57
CA MET A 33 4.62 13.12 8.22
C MET A 33 3.68 14.33 8.09
N ALA A 34 2.39 14.08 7.88
CA ALA A 34 1.37 15.12 7.83
C ALA A 34 1.27 15.87 9.16
N LYS A 35 0.86 17.14 9.11
CA LYS A 35 0.65 17.95 10.32
C LYS A 35 -0.38 17.34 11.25
N ILE A 36 -0.07 17.28 12.53
CA ILE A 36 -0.93 16.67 13.55
C ILE A 36 -2.33 17.29 13.57
N GLY A 37 -2.43 18.61 13.42
CA GLY A 37 -3.73 19.29 13.33
C GLY A 37 -4.60 18.76 12.18
N LEU A 38 -4.02 18.56 11.01
CA LEU A 38 -4.73 18.00 9.85
C LEU A 38 -5.15 16.54 10.11
N ILE A 39 -4.27 15.72 10.69
CA ILE A 39 -4.61 14.33 11.01
C ILE A 39 -5.81 14.28 11.96
N LYS A 40 -5.81 15.08 13.02
CA LYS A 40 -6.92 15.18 13.96
C LYS A 40 -8.22 15.67 13.29
N GLU A 41 -8.13 16.70 12.45
CA GLU A 41 -9.28 17.17 11.66
C GLU A 41 -9.88 16.06 10.79
N ILE A 42 -9.05 15.23 10.15
CA ILE A 42 -9.51 14.08 9.39
C ILE A 42 -10.17 13.05 10.32
N MET A 43 -9.55 12.71 11.45
CA MET A 43 -10.11 11.77 12.43
C MET A 43 -11.48 12.24 12.93
N ASP A 44 -11.65 13.53 13.17
CA ASP A 44 -12.93 14.11 13.62
C ASP A 44 -14.00 14.17 12.50
N SER A 45 -13.57 14.10 11.23
CA SER A 45 -14.46 14.27 10.09
C SER A 45 -15.09 12.98 9.57
N VAL A 46 -14.55 11.81 9.91
CA VAL A 46 -14.99 10.49 9.45
C VAL A 46 -15.26 9.56 10.61
N THR A 47 -16.00 8.48 10.35
CA THR A 47 -16.30 7.44 11.35
C THR A 47 -15.60 6.10 11.05
N ILE A 48 -14.92 6.02 9.91
CA ILE A 48 -14.10 4.87 9.51
C ILE A 48 -12.67 5.05 10.03
N PRO A 49 -11.89 3.95 10.17
CA PRO A 49 -10.51 4.00 10.62
C PRO A 49 -9.64 4.99 9.83
N VAL A 50 -8.74 5.67 10.54
CA VAL A 50 -7.79 6.61 9.96
C VAL A 50 -6.37 6.08 10.10
N MET A 51 -5.69 5.96 8.97
CA MET A 51 -4.27 5.63 8.89
C MET A 51 -3.45 6.91 8.70
N ALA A 52 -2.21 6.92 9.17
CA ALA A 52 -1.26 7.99 8.88
C ALA A 52 0.12 7.43 8.54
N LYS A 53 0.91 8.21 7.78
CA LYS A 53 2.24 7.79 7.33
C LYS A 53 3.35 8.32 8.23
N ALA A 54 4.26 7.41 8.62
CA ALA A 54 5.57 7.75 9.17
C ALA A 54 6.66 7.51 8.12
N ARG A 55 7.73 8.27 8.18
CA ARG A 55 8.91 8.03 7.34
C ARG A 55 9.60 6.73 7.75
N ILE A 56 10.20 6.03 6.81
CA ILE A 56 10.97 4.82 7.09
C ILE A 56 12.04 5.11 8.13
N GLY A 57 12.08 4.31 9.21
CA GLY A 57 13.02 4.42 10.32
C GLY A 57 12.74 5.55 11.33
N HIS A 58 11.72 6.36 11.12
CA HIS A 58 11.44 7.50 11.99
C HIS A 58 10.57 7.14 13.20
N ILE A 59 11.15 6.49 14.18
CA ILE A 59 10.46 6.01 15.38
C ILE A 59 9.71 7.14 16.15
N ALA A 60 10.23 8.38 16.13
CA ALA A 60 9.57 9.48 16.83
C ALA A 60 8.26 9.90 16.14
N GLU A 61 8.21 9.91 14.79
CA GLU A 61 6.95 10.12 14.06
C GLU A 61 5.93 9.05 14.42
N ALA A 62 6.33 7.78 14.44
CA ALA A 62 5.45 6.68 14.81
C ALA A 62 4.90 6.81 16.24
N LYS A 63 5.74 7.17 17.20
CA LYS A 63 5.30 7.42 18.60
C LYS A 63 4.32 8.59 18.71
N ILE A 64 4.51 9.64 17.93
CA ILE A 64 3.58 10.77 17.86
C ILE A 64 2.22 10.30 17.29
N LEU A 65 2.24 9.54 16.20
CA LEU A 65 1.03 9.03 15.57
C LEU A 65 0.25 8.09 16.49
N GLU A 66 0.94 7.18 17.18
CA GLU A 66 0.30 6.32 18.18
C GLU A 66 -0.31 7.14 19.31
N ALA A 67 0.40 8.17 19.81
CA ALA A 67 -0.06 9.02 20.91
C ALA A 67 -1.31 9.86 20.56
N ILE A 68 -1.51 10.22 19.31
CA ILE A 68 -2.72 10.91 18.85
C ILE A 68 -3.87 9.96 18.52
N GLY A 69 -3.64 8.63 18.54
CA GLY A 69 -4.67 7.63 18.43
C GLY A 69 -5.08 7.28 17.00
N VAL A 70 -4.17 7.34 16.02
CA VAL A 70 -4.46 6.80 14.68
C VAL A 70 -4.69 5.30 14.75
N ASP A 71 -5.52 4.76 13.87
CA ASP A 71 -5.87 3.33 13.89
C ASP A 71 -4.80 2.45 13.26
N PHE A 72 -4.00 2.99 12.33
CA PHE A 72 -2.86 2.32 11.69
C PHE A 72 -1.75 3.31 11.38
N ILE A 73 -0.50 2.83 11.37
CA ILE A 73 0.66 3.59 10.88
C ILE A 73 1.20 2.91 9.64
N ASP A 74 1.31 3.65 8.54
CA ASP A 74 2.01 3.20 7.33
C ASP A 74 3.45 3.73 7.36
N GLU A 75 4.43 2.86 7.63
CA GLU A 75 5.84 3.16 7.47
C GLU A 75 6.16 3.14 5.97
N SER A 76 6.25 4.33 5.38
CA SER A 76 6.02 4.50 3.95
C SER A 76 7.21 5.05 3.18
N GLU A 77 7.55 4.37 2.09
CA GLU A 77 8.50 4.80 1.07
C GLU A 77 8.03 6.04 0.27
N VAL A 78 6.73 6.37 0.32
CA VAL A 78 6.18 7.57 -0.31
C VAL A 78 6.74 8.84 0.33
N LEU A 79 6.96 8.83 1.64
CA LEU A 79 7.69 9.88 2.34
C LEU A 79 9.20 9.69 2.17
N THR A 80 9.94 10.77 2.37
CA THR A 80 11.41 10.70 2.32
C THR A 80 11.92 9.89 3.52
N PRO A 81 12.69 8.82 3.33
CA PRO A 81 13.22 8.03 4.43
C PRO A 81 14.02 8.88 5.43
N ALA A 82 13.92 8.54 6.70
CA ALA A 82 14.74 9.12 7.77
C ALA A 82 15.93 8.24 8.13
N ASP A 83 15.85 6.95 7.82
CA ASP A 83 16.91 5.98 8.00
C ASP A 83 17.02 5.11 6.74
N ASP A 84 18.24 4.89 6.25
CA ASP A 84 18.51 4.08 5.06
C ASP A 84 18.91 2.63 5.39
N ARG A 85 19.04 2.30 6.69
CA ARG A 85 19.48 1.00 7.19
C ARG A 85 18.43 0.26 7.98
N TYR A 86 17.64 0.98 8.79
CA TYR A 86 16.71 0.38 9.73
C TYR A 86 15.27 0.85 9.48
N HIS A 87 14.36 -0.12 9.49
CA HIS A 87 12.93 0.13 9.66
C HIS A 87 12.60 0.21 11.15
N ILE A 88 11.43 0.79 11.45
CA ILE A 88 10.92 0.86 12.82
C ILE A 88 10.67 -0.56 13.37
N ASP A 89 11.12 -0.85 14.59
CA ASP A 89 10.68 -2.06 15.32
C ASP A 89 9.23 -1.87 15.77
N LYS A 90 8.32 -2.51 15.07
CA LYS A 90 6.87 -2.36 15.26
C LYS A 90 6.34 -3.12 16.47
N ARG A 91 7.15 -4.05 17.00
CA ARG A 91 6.78 -4.88 18.17
C ARG A 91 6.69 -4.08 19.48
N ILE A 92 7.25 -2.88 19.51
CA ILE A 92 7.18 -1.97 20.67
C ILE A 92 5.94 -1.07 20.66
N PHE A 93 5.09 -1.17 19.63
CA PHE A 93 3.85 -0.40 19.48
C PHE A 93 2.62 -1.28 19.67
N THR A 94 1.52 -0.68 20.06
CA THR A 94 0.20 -1.32 20.13
C THR A 94 -0.60 -1.09 18.84
N VAL A 95 -0.37 0.05 18.18
CA VAL A 95 -0.99 0.37 16.89
C VAL A 95 -0.42 -0.52 15.79
N PRO A 96 -1.27 -1.11 14.92
CA PRO A 96 -0.81 -1.94 13.82
C PRO A 96 -0.13 -1.12 12.73
N PHE A 97 0.89 -1.74 12.09
CA PHE A 97 1.66 -1.13 11.00
C PHE A 97 1.36 -1.75 9.65
N VAL A 98 1.37 -0.90 8.64
CA VAL A 98 1.35 -1.24 7.22
C VAL A 98 2.72 -0.94 6.62
N CYS A 99 3.23 -1.82 5.77
CA CYS A 99 4.50 -1.63 5.06
C CYS A 99 4.40 -2.05 3.60
N GLY A 100 5.14 -1.37 2.73
CA GLY A 100 5.29 -1.73 1.33
C GLY A 100 6.32 -2.84 1.11
N ALA A 101 6.10 -3.68 0.10
CA ALA A 101 7.04 -4.68 -0.37
C ALA A 101 6.98 -4.85 -1.90
N ARG A 102 8.13 -5.17 -2.51
CA ARG A 102 8.26 -5.47 -3.94
C ARG A 102 8.36 -6.97 -4.21
N ASN A 103 8.76 -7.74 -3.20
CA ASN A 103 9.03 -9.16 -3.28
C ASN A 103 8.81 -9.82 -1.92
N LEU A 104 8.92 -11.15 -1.88
CA LEU A 104 8.72 -11.93 -0.66
C LEU A 104 9.75 -11.60 0.43
N GLY A 105 11.00 -11.36 0.06
CA GLY A 105 12.06 -11.02 1.02
C GLY A 105 11.74 -9.73 1.78
N GLU A 106 11.35 -8.67 1.08
CA GLU A 106 10.90 -7.42 1.72
C GLU A 106 9.67 -7.65 2.61
N ALA A 107 8.65 -8.36 2.10
CA ALA A 107 7.43 -8.64 2.86
C ALA A 107 7.74 -9.39 4.17
N VAL A 108 8.54 -10.44 4.10
CA VAL A 108 8.89 -11.27 5.25
C VAL A 108 9.72 -10.49 6.28
N ARG A 109 10.66 -9.63 5.83
CA ARG A 109 11.40 -8.75 6.75
C ARG A 109 10.47 -7.80 7.50
N ARG A 110 9.53 -7.16 6.81
CA ARG A 110 8.54 -6.25 7.44
C ARG A 110 7.64 -6.98 8.43
N ILE A 111 7.20 -8.19 8.09
CA ILE A 111 6.39 -9.04 9.01
C ILE A 111 7.22 -9.43 10.24
N ALA A 112 8.47 -9.80 10.08
CA ALA A 112 9.38 -10.12 11.18
C ALA A 112 9.63 -8.92 12.12
N GLU A 113 9.58 -7.70 11.60
CA GLU A 113 9.64 -6.46 12.38
C GLU A 113 8.31 -6.11 13.07
N GLY A 114 7.23 -6.86 12.81
CA GLY A 114 5.92 -6.69 13.42
C GLY A 114 4.87 -6.00 12.54
N ALA A 115 5.08 -5.91 11.22
CA ALA A 115 4.04 -5.39 10.32
C ALA A 115 2.79 -6.28 10.35
N ALA A 116 1.63 -5.67 10.53
CA ALA A 116 0.32 -6.34 10.57
C ALA A 116 -0.35 -6.42 9.19
N MET A 117 0.13 -5.64 8.23
CA MET A 117 -0.35 -5.58 6.85
C MET A 117 0.82 -5.29 5.90
N ILE A 118 0.82 -5.97 4.77
CA ILE A 118 1.71 -5.69 3.63
C ILE A 118 0.88 -5.05 2.52
N ARG A 119 1.49 -4.17 1.76
CA ARG A 119 0.97 -3.69 0.48
C ARG A 119 2.06 -3.75 -0.59
N THR A 120 1.68 -3.80 -1.86
CA THR A 120 2.65 -3.56 -2.92
C THR A 120 3.18 -2.12 -2.79
N LYS A 121 4.46 -1.91 -3.07
CA LYS A 121 4.98 -0.55 -3.20
C LYS A 121 4.38 0.12 -4.44
N GLY A 122 4.33 -0.60 -5.55
CA GLY A 122 3.97 -0.03 -6.84
C GLY A 122 4.86 1.17 -7.15
N GLU A 123 4.39 2.12 -7.93
CA GLU A 123 5.03 3.44 -8.04
C GLU A 123 3.96 4.52 -7.79
N ALA A 124 3.85 4.91 -6.53
CA ALA A 124 2.78 5.77 -6.03
C ALA A 124 2.72 7.12 -6.75
N GLY A 125 1.53 7.60 -7.07
CA GLY A 125 1.32 8.91 -7.70
C GLY A 125 1.52 8.94 -9.22
N THR A 126 1.75 7.80 -9.85
CA THR A 126 1.97 7.72 -11.31
C THR A 126 0.71 7.45 -12.12
N GLY A 127 -0.34 6.90 -11.49
CA GLY A 127 -1.51 6.41 -12.25
C GLY A 127 -1.17 5.27 -13.23
N ASN A 128 -0.02 4.60 -13.03
CA ASN A 128 0.45 3.48 -13.83
C ASN A 128 0.60 2.25 -12.94
N ILE A 129 -0.22 1.24 -13.20
CA ILE A 129 -0.35 0.04 -12.35
C ILE A 129 0.80 -0.97 -12.51
N ILE A 130 1.67 -0.80 -13.50
CA ILE A 130 2.62 -1.83 -13.91
C ILE A 130 3.52 -2.33 -12.78
N GLU A 131 4.06 -1.45 -11.94
CA GLU A 131 4.93 -1.87 -10.84
C GLU A 131 4.15 -2.58 -9.73
N ALA A 132 2.92 -2.18 -9.42
CA ALA A 132 2.10 -2.90 -8.44
C ALA A 132 1.76 -4.32 -8.93
N VAL A 133 1.42 -4.48 -10.20
CA VAL A 133 1.21 -5.80 -10.84
C VAL A 133 2.47 -6.64 -10.76
N LYS A 134 3.62 -6.09 -11.12
CA LYS A 134 4.92 -6.76 -11.05
C LYS A 134 5.23 -7.23 -9.62
N HIS A 135 5.07 -6.36 -8.64
CA HIS A 135 5.33 -6.70 -7.24
C HIS A 135 4.42 -7.82 -6.73
N MET A 136 3.11 -7.75 -7.03
CA MET A 136 2.17 -8.79 -6.62
C MET A 136 2.48 -10.13 -7.30
N ARG A 137 2.79 -10.12 -8.61
CA ARG A 137 3.19 -11.34 -9.32
C ARG A 137 4.47 -11.93 -8.76
N THR A 138 5.48 -11.09 -8.46
CA THR A 138 6.75 -11.52 -7.85
C THR A 138 6.50 -12.21 -6.51
N VAL A 139 5.72 -11.59 -5.61
CA VAL A 139 5.37 -12.22 -4.33
C VAL A 139 4.66 -13.56 -4.54
N ASN A 140 3.68 -13.62 -5.43
CA ASN A 140 2.94 -14.85 -5.70
C ASN A 140 3.82 -15.97 -6.29
N GLU A 141 4.76 -15.64 -7.16
CA GLU A 141 5.72 -16.60 -7.73
C GLU A 141 6.68 -17.13 -6.66
N GLU A 142 7.19 -16.25 -5.82
CA GLU A 142 8.10 -16.62 -4.73
C GLU A 142 7.39 -17.43 -3.64
N VAL A 143 6.12 -17.15 -3.33
CA VAL A 143 5.29 -17.97 -2.43
C VAL A 143 5.14 -19.38 -2.99
N ARG A 144 4.79 -19.54 -4.29
CA ARG A 144 4.71 -20.86 -4.93
C ARG A 144 6.05 -21.60 -4.91
N LYS A 145 7.16 -20.89 -5.13
CA LYS A 145 8.51 -21.46 -5.03
C LYS A 145 8.79 -21.99 -3.62
N VAL A 146 8.47 -21.20 -2.60
CA VAL A 146 8.63 -21.58 -1.18
C VAL A 146 7.80 -22.81 -0.82
N GLN A 147 6.58 -22.94 -1.32
CA GLN A 147 5.72 -24.11 -1.08
C GLN A 147 6.33 -25.43 -1.56
N MET A 148 7.20 -25.40 -2.56
CA MET A 148 7.84 -26.59 -3.13
C MET A 148 9.17 -26.94 -2.45
N MET A 149 9.67 -26.10 -1.54
CA MET A 149 10.98 -26.30 -0.89
C MET A 149 10.91 -27.26 0.28
N ASN A 150 11.91 -28.10 0.42
CA ASN A 150 12.20 -28.81 1.68
C ASN A 150 12.86 -27.87 2.70
N ASP A 151 13.08 -28.34 3.93
CA ASP A 151 13.61 -27.49 5.02
C ASP A 151 15.01 -26.93 4.74
N ALA A 152 15.89 -27.72 4.13
CA ALA A 152 17.24 -27.28 3.82
C ALA A 152 17.23 -26.22 2.71
N GLU A 153 16.40 -26.40 1.69
CA GLU A 153 16.19 -25.41 0.61
C GLU A 153 15.59 -24.11 1.16
N LEU A 154 14.62 -24.22 2.09
CA LEU A 154 13.99 -23.05 2.70
C LEU A 154 14.99 -22.21 3.50
N VAL A 155 15.85 -22.88 4.30
CA VAL A 155 16.94 -22.20 5.04
C VAL A 155 17.92 -21.51 4.09
N HIS A 156 18.28 -22.17 3.00
CA HIS A 156 19.17 -21.60 2.00
C HIS A 156 18.53 -20.38 1.33
N TYR A 157 17.29 -20.51 0.87
CA TYR A 157 16.56 -19.42 0.25
C TYR A 157 16.35 -18.22 1.18
N GLY A 158 16.06 -18.47 2.46
CA GLY A 158 15.98 -17.41 3.47
C GLY A 158 17.26 -16.58 3.57
N LYS A 159 18.43 -17.22 3.47
CA LYS A 159 19.72 -16.50 3.41
C LYS A 159 19.89 -15.69 2.14
N GLU A 160 19.48 -16.24 0.97
CA GLU A 160 19.55 -15.53 -0.31
C GLU A 160 18.73 -14.24 -0.31
N ILE A 161 17.50 -14.30 0.17
CA ILE A 161 16.56 -13.16 0.14
C ILE A 161 16.59 -12.30 1.42
N GLY A 162 17.47 -12.63 2.38
CA GLY A 162 17.58 -11.93 3.65
C GLY A 162 16.31 -11.99 4.51
N ALA A 163 15.61 -13.14 4.49
CA ALA A 163 14.32 -13.32 5.17
C ALA A 163 14.42 -14.36 6.30
N PRO A 164 13.82 -14.11 7.49
CA PRO A 164 13.76 -15.08 8.58
C PRO A 164 13.02 -16.35 8.17
N VAL A 165 13.66 -17.51 8.44
CA VAL A 165 13.15 -18.81 8.03
C VAL A 165 11.84 -19.17 8.73
N GLU A 166 11.62 -18.69 9.95
CA GLU A 166 10.41 -18.91 10.73
C GLU A 166 9.16 -18.35 10.04
N ILE A 167 9.28 -17.16 9.45
CA ILE A 167 8.18 -16.54 8.68
C ILE A 167 8.03 -17.22 7.31
N LEU A 168 9.14 -17.60 6.67
CA LEU A 168 9.08 -18.37 5.42
C LEU A 168 8.41 -19.75 5.62
N SER A 169 8.61 -20.40 6.77
CA SER A 169 7.89 -21.62 7.13
C SER A 169 6.38 -21.39 7.19
N GLN A 170 5.94 -20.30 7.80
CA GLN A 170 4.52 -19.93 7.84
C GLN A 170 3.97 -19.67 6.43
N VAL A 171 4.73 -18.96 5.58
CA VAL A 171 4.35 -18.73 4.17
C VAL A 171 4.21 -20.06 3.42
N ARG A 172 5.14 -20.99 3.61
CA ARG A 172 5.08 -22.33 2.99
C ARG A 172 3.82 -23.09 3.37
N GLU A 173 3.49 -23.10 4.66
CA GLU A 173 2.32 -23.80 5.20
C GLU A 173 1.00 -23.17 4.76
N LEU A 174 0.92 -21.83 4.77
CA LEU A 174 -0.28 -21.09 4.43
C LEU A 174 -0.50 -20.95 2.91
N GLY A 175 0.55 -21.04 2.11
CA GLY A 175 0.49 -20.71 0.66
C GLY A 175 0.22 -19.24 0.36
N ARG A 176 0.44 -18.38 1.35
CA ARG A 176 0.29 -16.91 1.26
C ARG A 176 1.08 -16.24 2.40
N LEU A 177 1.17 -14.92 2.37
CA LEU A 177 1.68 -14.17 3.52
C LEU A 177 0.81 -14.41 4.76
N PRO A 178 1.38 -14.48 5.98
CA PRO A 178 0.62 -14.64 7.22
C PRO A 178 -0.18 -13.39 7.64
N VAL A 179 -0.11 -12.33 6.86
CA VAL A 179 -0.87 -11.08 7.01
C VAL A 179 -1.55 -10.74 5.70
N VAL A 180 -2.52 -9.82 5.72
CA VAL A 180 -3.19 -9.34 4.50
C VAL A 180 -2.19 -8.59 3.61
N ASN A 181 -2.39 -8.70 2.28
CA ASN A 181 -1.57 -8.06 1.27
C ASN A 181 -2.43 -7.25 0.32
N PHE A 182 -2.35 -5.92 0.40
CA PHE A 182 -3.13 -4.99 -0.41
C PHE A 182 -2.33 -4.52 -1.64
N ALA A 183 -3.03 -4.14 -2.68
CA ALA A 183 -2.44 -3.43 -3.80
C ALA A 183 -2.31 -1.94 -3.50
N ALA A 184 -1.16 -1.34 -3.82
CA ALA A 184 -0.92 0.09 -3.76
C ALA A 184 0.06 0.52 -4.85
N GLY A 185 -0.02 1.79 -5.24
CA GLY A 185 0.90 2.40 -6.19
C GLY A 185 0.47 2.24 -7.65
N GLY A 186 -0.26 3.24 -8.17
CA GLY A 186 -0.61 3.32 -9.58
C GLY A 186 -2.04 2.92 -9.95
N VAL A 187 -2.87 2.49 -9.00
CA VAL A 187 -4.30 2.24 -9.26
C VAL A 187 -4.98 3.55 -9.63
N ALA A 188 -5.57 3.62 -10.83
CA ALA A 188 -6.19 4.82 -11.36
C ALA A 188 -7.61 4.60 -11.89
N THR A 189 -8.00 3.36 -12.14
CA THR A 189 -9.30 3.02 -12.73
C THR A 189 -9.97 1.87 -11.98
N PRO A 190 -11.29 1.66 -12.13
CA PRO A 190 -11.98 0.47 -11.62
C PRO A 190 -11.36 -0.84 -12.14
N ALA A 191 -10.96 -0.86 -13.41
CA ALA A 191 -10.33 -2.02 -14.03
C ALA A 191 -8.96 -2.35 -13.39
N ASP A 192 -8.17 -1.35 -13.02
CA ASP A 192 -6.91 -1.56 -12.28
C ASP A 192 -7.18 -2.20 -10.91
N ALA A 193 -8.18 -1.72 -10.19
CA ALA A 193 -8.57 -2.28 -8.89
C ALA A 193 -9.01 -3.73 -9.03
N ALA A 194 -9.88 -4.04 -9.99
CA ALA A 194 -10.32 -5.40 -10.29
C ALA A 194 -9.14 -6.31 -10.66
N LEU A 195 -8.22 -5.84 -11.50
CA LEU A 195 -7.00 -6.59 -11.86
C LEU A 195 -6.20 -7.01 -10.63
N MET A 196 -5.98 -6.09 -9.70
CA MET A 196 -5.22 -6.40 -8.48
C MET A 196 -5.94 -7.41 -7.59
N MET A 197 -7.27 -7.33 -7.49
CA MET A 197 -8.08 -8.33 -6.78
C MET A 197 -7.99 -9.71 -7.46
N MET A 198 -8.06 -9.77 -8.80
CA MET A 198 -7.87 -11.02 -9.57
C MET A 198 -6.48 -11.61 -9.40
N LEU A 199 -5.46 -10.80 -9.11
CA LEU A 199 -4.12 -11.26 -8.78
C LEU A 199 -3.97 -11.77 -7.35
N GLY A 200 -5.04 -11.69 -6.53
CA GLY A 200 -5.09 -12.23 -5.17
C GLY A 200 -4.74 -11.22 -4.08
N CYS A 201 -4.84 -9.93 -4.35
CA CYS A 201 -4.80 -8.92 -3.29
C CYS A 201 -6.03 -9.02 -2.39
N ASP A 202 -5.87 -8.69 -1.11
CA ASP A 202 -6.96 -8.65 -0.13
C ASP A 202 -7.74 -7.32 -0.15
N GLY A 203 -7.27 -6.34 -0.91
CA GLY A 203 -7.86 -5.02 -1.09
C GLY A 203 -6.94 -4.08 -1.85
N VAL A 204 -7.33 -2.80 -1.96
CA VAL A 204 -6.56 -1.79 -2.66
C VAL A 204 -6.42 -0.50 -1.85
N PHE A 205 -5.27 0.15 -1.98
CA PHE A 205 -5.04 1.54 -1.57
C PHE A 205 -5.06 2.42 -2.80
N VAL A 206 -5.87 3.46 -2.80
CA VAL A 206 -5.96 4.42 -3.90
C VAL A 206 -5.95 5.85 -3.36
N GLY A 207 -5.06 6.67 -3.86
CA GLY A 207 -4.96 8.09 -3.47
C GLY A 207 -5.07 8.98 -4.70
N SER A 208 -3.96 9.19 -5.39
CA SER A 208 -3.91 10.04 -6.58
C SER A 208 -4.91 9.61 -7.66
N GLY A 209 -5.11 8.30 -7.85
CA GLY A 209 -6.05 7.77 -8.83
C GLY A 209 -7.48 8.27 -8.64
N VAL A 210 -7.91 8.46 -7.39
CA VAL A 210 -9.21 9.06 -7.07
C VAL A 210 -9.14 10.58 -7.16
N PHE A 211 -8.25 11.22 -6.39
CA PHE A 211 -8.30 12.66 -6.15
C PHE A 211 -7.69 13.52 -7.27
N LYS A 212 -7.06 12.91 -8.27
CA LYS A 212 -6.60 13.54 -9.51
C LYS A 212 -7.45 13.16 -10.72
N SER A 213 -8.49 12.35 -10.55
CA SER A 213 -9.50 12.10 -11.56
C SER A 213 -10.39 13.33 -11.74
N LYS A 214 -11.14 13.36 -12.83
CA LYS A 214 -12.05 14.49 -13.13
C LYS A 214 -13.24 14.57 -12.19
N ASP A 215 -13.71 13.40 -11.69
CA ASP A 215 -14.79 13.28 -10.70
C ASP A 215 -14.38 12.32 -9.58
N PRO A 216 -13.74 12.82 -8.49
CA PRO A 216 -13.25 11.99 -7.41
C PRO A 216 -14.34 11.18 -6.69
N ALA A 217 -15.54 11.71 -6.53
CA ALA A 217 -16.62 11.01 -5.84
C ALA A 217 -17.10 9.80 -6.64
N ARG A 218 -17.29 9.98 -7.94
CA ARG A 218 -17.71 8.93 -8.87
C ARG A 218 -16.61 7.87 -9.02
N MET A 219 -15.35 8.30 -9.19
CA MET A 219 -14.21 7.40 -9.30
C MET A 219 -14.01 6.57 -8.03
N ALA A 220 -14.11 7.17 -6.85
CA ALA A 220 -14.00 6.45 -5.57
C ALA A 220 -15.06 5.36 -5.45
N LYS A 221 -16.32 5.69 -5.74
CA LYS A 221 -17.43 4.74 -5.71
C LYS A 221 -17.22 3.59 -6.70
N ALA A 222 -16.83 3.92 -7.94
CA ALA A 222 -16.59 2.92 -8.98
C ALA A 222 -15.43 1.97 -8.60
N ILE A 223 -14.37 2.46 -7.97
CA ILE A 223 -13.27 1.62 -7.49
C ILE A 223 -13.73 0.70 -6.35
N VAL A 224 -14.52 1.19 -5.39
CA VAL A 224 -15.10 0.35 -4.32
C VAL A 224 -15.97 -0.76 -4.91
N GLU A 225 -16.86 -0.43 -5.83
CA GLU A 225 -17.71 -1.41 -6.51
C GLU A 225 -16.89 -2.42 -7.32
N ALA A 226 -15.82 -1.99 -7.98
CA ALA A 226 -14.93 -2.88 -8.74
C ALA A 226 -14.16 -3.86 -7.84
N VAL A 227 -13.78 -3.45 -6.63
CA VAL A 227 -13.19 -4.36 -5.64
C VAL A 227 -14.20 -5.40 -5.17
N LEU A 228 -15.47 -5.02 -4.98
CA LEU A 228 -16.53 -5.93 -4.54
C LEU A 228 -16.98 -6.92 -5.63
N HIS A 229 -16.86 -6.52 -6.90
CA HIS A 229 -17.37 -7.27 -8.06
C HIS A 229 -16.27 -7.61 -9.07
N TYR A 230 -15.03 -7.76 -8.61
CA TYR A 230 -13.86 -7.93 -9.47
C TYR A 230 -13.93 -9.18 -10.39
N ASP A 231 -14.70 -10.18 -10.03
CA ASP A 231 -14.89 -11.43 -10.76
C ASP A 231 -16.15 -11.46 -11.64
N ASN A 232 -16.88 -10.33 -11.74
CA ASN A 232 -18.10 -10.21 -12.56
C ASN A 232 -17.86 -9.22 -13.72
N PRO A 233 -17.58 -9.71 -14.96
CA PRO A 233 -17.27 -8.86 -16.11
C PRO A 233 -18.40 -7.92 -16.51
N GLU A 234 -19.66 -8.36 -16.43
CA GLU A 234 -20.83 -7.56 -16.78
C GLU A 234 -20.97 -6.39 -15.80
N LYS A 235 -20.79 -6.65 -14.52
CA LYS A 235 -20.83 -5.60 -13.49
C LYS A 235 -19.65 -4.63 -13.61
N LEU A 236 -18.46 -5.13 -13.93
CA LEU A 236 -17.31 -4.27 -14.18
C LEU A 236 -17.51 -3.36 -15.41
N ALA A 237 -18.15 -3.86 -16.46
CA ALA A 237 -18.50 -3.05 -17.63
C ALA A 237 -19.45 -1.91 -17.24
N GLU A 238 -20.54 -2.24 -16.51
CA GLU A 238 -21.50 -1.25 -15.99
C GLU A 238 -20.82 -0.19 -15.11
N ILE A 239 -19.99 -0.62 -14.15
CA ILE A 239 -19.25 0.27 -13.24
C ILE A 239 -18.33 1.22 -14.03
N SER A 240 -17.74 0.75 -15.12
CA SER A 240 -16.73 1.49 -15.89
C SER A 240 -17.33 2.41 -16.96
N GLU A 241 -18.65 2.35 -17.22
CA GLU A 241 -19.28 3.04 -18.35
C GLU A 241 -19.23 4.57 -18.23
N ASP A 242 -19.38 5.10 -17.02
CA ASP A 242 -19.48 6.55 -16.81
C ASP A 242 -18.74 7.03 -15.55
N VAL A 243 -17.44 6.75 -15.47
CA VAL A 243 -16.60 7.14 -14.32
C VAL A 243 -15.87 8.46 -14.51
N GLY A 244 -15.99 9.07 -15.69
CA GLY A 244 -15.22 10.25 -16.08
C GLY A 244 -13.75 9.92 -16.42
N ASP A 245 -12.97 10.96 -16.72
CA ASP A 245 -11.57 10.79 -17.10
C ASP A 245 -10.74 10.41 -15.86
N ALA A 246 -9.92 9.38 -16.01
CA ALA A 246 -8.92 9.01 -15.02
C ALA A 246 -7.84 10.09 -14.90
N MET A 247 -7.02 10.02 -13.86
CA MET A 247 -5.85 10.89 -13.74
C MET A 247 -4.88 10.66 -14.90
N ASP A 248 -4.16 11.71 -15.29
CA ASP A 248 -3.05 11.60 -16.22
C ASP A 248 -1.98 10.66 -15.64
N GLY A 249 -1.60 9.65 -16.41
CA GLY A 249 -0.57 8.71 -16.02
C GLY A 249 0.85 9.18 -16.37
N LEU A 250 1.84 8.61 -15.69
CA LEU A 250 3.26 8.83 -15.96
C LEU A 250 3.92 7.52 -16.41
N GLU A 251 4.80 7.61 -17.40
CA GLU A 251 5.67 6.51 -17.76
C GLU A 251 6.76 6.32 -16.70
N ILE A 252 6.83 5.11 -16.13
CA ILE A 252 7.78 4.79 -15.05
C ILE A 252 9.24 4.97 -15.49
N GLY A 253 9.54 4.64 -16.76
CA GLY A 253 10.89 4.76 -17.33
C GLY A 253 11.43 6.19 -17.39
N THR A 254 10.58 7.21 -17.26
CA THR A 254 10.96 8.62 -17.31
C THR A 254 11.16 9.25 -15.93
N LEU A 255 10.92 8.48 -14.85
CA LEU A 255 11.02 9.00 -13.48
C LEU A 255 12.47 9.12 -13.03
N GLU A 256 12.86 10.30 -12.56
CA GLU A 256 14.16 10.51 -11.92
C GLU A 256 14.25 9.88 -10.53
N VAL A 257 13.11 9.83 -9.80
CA VAL A 257 13.02 9.26 -8.46
C VAL A 257 11.98 8.15 -8.45
N ARG A 258 12.42 6.94 -8.15
CA ARG A 258 11.57 5.78 -7.90
C ARG A 258 11.36 5.60 -6.40
N MET A 259 10.14 5.84 -5.94
CA MET A 259 9.82 5.70 -4.52
C MET A 259 9.87 4.23 -4.08
N GLU A 260 9.55 3.31 -4.96
CA GLU A 260 9.53 1.86 -4.68
C GLU A 260 10.92 1.30 -4.31
N GLU A 261 12.00 1.97 -4.71
CA GLU A 261 13.37 1.56 -4.38
C GLU A 261 13.77 1.90 -2.94
N ARG A 262 13.02 2.77 -2.26
CA ARG A 262 13.30 3.19 -0.88
C ARG A 262 12.99 2.07 0.11
N GLY A 263 13.87 1.85 1.09
CA GLY A 263 13.68 0.88 2.17
C GLY A 263 13.57 -0.56 1.65
N TRP A 264 14.70 -1.20 1.50
CA TRP A 264 14.79 -2.61 1.05
C TRP A 264 14.46 -3.62 2.17
#